data_f6ec8b29449840686cdeb557143cd42a
#
_entry.id   f6ec8b29449840686cdeb557143cd42a
#
_cell.length_a   1.000
_cell.length_b   1.000
_cell.length_c   1.000
_cell.angle_alpha   90.00
_cell.angle_beta   90.00
_cell.angle_gamma   90.00
#
_symmetry.space_group_name_H-M   'P 1'
#
loop_
_entity.id
_entity.type
_entity.pdbx_description
1 polymer ?
#
loop_
_entity_poly.entity_id
_entity_poly.type
_entity_poly.pdbx_seq_one_letter_code
_entity_poly.pdbx_strand_id
1 'polypeptide(L)'
;MAITTTPAQRTFQHHVLDFLAYLELERGLSRNTLGAYRTDLMQFGLYLEEIGADALTADHGALAGFLDQLTQGGPERAPVAAATLQRKTACLRSFYRHLRREQLINHDPTADLRAPRKTRRLPKVLSRDQVMMLLAAPQGNT
;
A
#
# COMPACT_ATOMS: atom_id res chain seq x y z
N MET A 1 -30.72 -17.13 5.94
CA MET A 1 -29.66 -17.52 5.29
C MET A 1 -28.43 -17.03 5.89
N ALA A 2 -27.53 -17.68 5.84
CA ALA A 2 -26.36 -17.30 6.53
C ALA A 2 -25.37 -16.68 5.58
N ILE A 3 -24.87 -15.61 5.96
CA ILE A 3 -23.77 -15.01 5.29
C ILE A 3 -22.56 -15.72 5.80
N THR A 4 -21.71 -16.14 4.93
CA THR A 4 -20.55 -16.87 5.37
C THR A 4 -19.33 -16.00 5.58
N THR A 5 -19.52 -14.70 5.66
CA THR A 5 -18.44 -13.79 5.97
C THR A 5 -17.94 -14.03 7.38
N THR A 6 -16.64 -14.17 7.55
CA THR A 6 -16.08 -14.34 8.88
C THR A 6 -16.19 -13.06 9.69
N PRO A 7 -16.13 -13.15 11.01
CA PRO A 7 -16.15 -11.93 11.83
C PRO A 7 -15.03 -10.96 11.48
N ALA A 8 -13.84 -11.46 11.19
CA ALA A 8 -12.73 -10.58 10.84
C ALA A 8 -13.00 -9.85 9.53
N GLN A 9 -13.57 -10.53 8.55
CA GLN A 9 -13.90 -9.90 7.28
C GLN A 9 -14.95 -8.82 7.44
N ARG A 10 -15.99 -9.10 8.23
CA ARG A 10 -17.03 -8.12 8.47
C ARG A 10 -16.46 -6.90 9.15
N THR A 11 -15.57 -7.12 10.11
CA THR A 11 -14.98 -6.02 10.84
C THR A 11 -14.12 -5.17 9.93
N PHE A 12 -13.35 -5.79 9.07
CA PHE A 12 -12.51 -5.04 8.13
C PHE A 12 -13.37 -4.19 7.20
N GLN A 13 -14.41 -4.79 6.63
CA GLN A 13 -15.29 -4.05 5.72
C GLN A 13 -15.96 -2.88 6.43
N HIS A 14 -16.35 -3.08 7.66
CA HIS A 14 -16.97 -2.02 8.45
C HIS A 14 -15.99 -0.86 8.64
N HIS A 15 -14.75 -1.16 8.97
CA HIS A 15 -13.74 -0.12 9.16
C HIS A 15 -13.44 0.61 7.86
N VAL A 16 -13.45 -0.11 6.74
CA VAL A 16 -13.23 0.52 5.45
C VAL A 16 -14.36 1.51 5.14
N LEU A 17 -15.60 1.11 5.40
CA LEU A 17 -16.73 2.00 5.12
C LEU A 17 -16.71 3.23 6.02
N ASP A 18 -16.36 3.05 7.29
CA ASP A 18 -16.24 4.18 8.21
C ASP A 18 -15.16 5.14 7.75
N PHE A 19 -14.04 4.60 7.31
CA PHE A 19 -12.93 5.40 6.85
C PHE A 19 -13.32 6.20 5.60
N LEU A 20 -13.96 5.55 4.64
CA LEU A 20 -14.36 6.24 3.42
C LEU A 20 -15.41 7.32 3.71
N ALA A 21 -16.32 7.06 4.64
CA ALA A 21 -17.29 8.07 5.05
C ALA A 21 -16.61 9.26 5.70
N TYR A 22 -15.61 9.01 6.53
CA TYR A 22 -14.83 10.06 7.15
C TYR A 22 -14.15 10.93 6.08
N LEU A 23 -13.53 10.29 5.10
CA LEU A 23 -12.84 11.04 4.04
C LEU A 23 -13.80 11.88 3.23
N GLU A 24 -14.98 11.36 2.98
CA GLU A 24 -15.96 12.08 2.21
C GLU A 24 -16.50 13.28 2.98
N LEU A 25 -16.88 13.07 4.23
CA LEU A 25 -17.55 14.09 5.02
C LEU A 25 -16.60 15.11 5.62
N GLU A 26 -15.44 14.66 6.09
CA GLU A 26 -14.52 15.55 6.81
C GLU A 26 -13.43 16.11 5.91
N ARG A 27 -13.04 15.38 4.89
CA ARG A 27 -11.93 15.80 4.04
C ARG A 27 -12.41 16.17 2.64
N GLY A 28 -13.64 15.89 2.30
CA GLY A 28 -14.20 16.29 1.02
C GLY A 28 -13.54 15.67 -0.19
N LEU A 29 -13.04 14.46 -0.08
CA LEU A 29 -12.38 13.81 -1.20
C LEU A 29 -13.37 13.48 -2.30
N SER A 30 -12.90 13.51 -3.54
CA SER A 30 -13.75 13.24 -4.69
C SER A 30 -14.16 11.78 -4.75
N ARG A 31 -15.23 11.53 -5.51
CA ARG A 31 -15.69 10.17 -5.71
C ARG A 31 -14.64 9.29 -6.35
N ASN A 32 -13.88 9.85 -7.29
CA ASN A 32 -12.83 9.08 -7.95
C ASN A 32 -11.77 8.64 -6.96
N THR A 33 -11.36 9.54 -6.08
CA THR A 33 -10.37 9.21 -5.06
C THR A 33 -10.91 8.18 -4.08
N LEU A 34 -12.17 8.35 -3.66
CA LEU A 34 -12.78 7.40 -2.73
C LEU A 34 -12.89 6.01 -3.36
N GLY A 35 -13.24 5.96 -4.65
CA GLY A 35 -13.32 4.69 -5.35
C GLY A 35 -11.97 4.01 -5.45
N ALA A 36 -10.93 4.79 -5.74
CA ALA A 36 -9.59 4.23 -5.83
C ALA A 36 -9.13 3.68 -4.48
N TYR A 37 -9.40 4.43 -3.41
CA TYR A 37 -9.04 3.98 -2.06
C TYR A 37 -9.82 2.73 -1.68
N ARG A 38 -11.08 2.67 -2.05
CA ARG A 38 -11.88 1.48 -1.76
C ARG A 38 -11.28 0.25 -2.42
N THR A 39 -10.92 0.39 -3.69
CA THR A 39 -10.28 -0.71 -4.42
C THR A 39 -8.96 -1.11 -3.77
N ASP A 40 -8.17 -0.11 -3.39
CA ASP A 40 -6.88 -0.37 -2.74
C ASP A 40 -7.07 -1.16 -1.45
N LEU A 41 -8.06 -0.77 -0.65
CA LEU A 41 -8.30 -1.44 0.64
C LEU A 41 -8.90 -2.82 0.46
N MET A 42 -9.71 -3.03 -0.58
CA MET A 42 -10.22 -4.36 -0.87
C MET A 42 -9.07 -5.29 -1.24
N GLN A 43 -8.14 -4.80 -2.01
CA GLN A 43 -6.96 -5.57 -2.38
C GLN A 43 -6.13 -5.92 -1.14
N PHE A 44 -5.95 -4.96 -0.26
CA PHE A 44 -5.23 -5.19 0.98
C PHE A 44 -5.95 -6.24 1.84
N GLY A 45 -7.28 -6.17 1.89
CA GLY A 45 -8.07 -7.15 2.63
C GLY A 45 -7.88 -8.57 2.12
N LEU A 46 -7.81 -8.74 0.80
CA LEU A 46 -7.57 -10.05 0.23
C LEU A 46 -6.19 -10.56 0.61
N TYR A 47 -5.20 -9.69 0.60
CA TYR A 47 -3.86 -10.06 1.02
C TYR A 47 -3.85 -10.53 2.48
N LEU A 48 -4.55 -9.79 3.35
CA LEU A 48 -4.61 -10.17 4.75
C LEU A 48 -5.24 -11.54 4.93
N GLU A 49 -6.26 -11.84 4.14
CA GLU A 49 -6.87 -13.16 4.20
C GLU A 49 -5.87 -14.23 3.79
N GLU A 50 -5.08 -13.96 2.77
CA GLU A 50 -4.10 -14.93 2.30
C GLU A 50 -3.08 -15.27 3.36
N ILE A 51 -2.65 -14.28 4.14
CA ILE A 51 -1.64 -14.54 5.16
C ILE A 51 -2.25 -14.84 6.52
N GLY A 52 -3.57 -14.88 6.60
CA GLY A 52 -4.24 -15.19 7.85
C GLY A 52 -4.12 -14.11 8.91
N ALA A 53 -4.08 -12.85 8.48
CA ALA A 53 -3.90 -11.74 9.40
C ALA A 53 -5.15 -10.87 9.46
N ASP A 54 -5.25 -10.10 10.54
CA ASP A 54 -6.34 -9.17 10.77
C ASP A 54 -5.76 -7.76 10.68
N ALA A 55 -6.51 -6.84 10.08
CA ALA A 55 -6.04 -5.47 9.92
C ALA A 55 -5.68 -4.81 11.25
N LEU A 56 -6.43 -5.11 12.31
CA LEU A 56 -6.19 -4.47 13.61
C LEU A 56 -4.94 -4.99 14.31
N THR A 57 -4.46 -6.16 13.92
CA THR A 57 -3.28 -6.75 14.54
C THR A 57 -2.10 -6.88 13.59
N ALA A 58 -2.28 -6.49 12.34
CA ALA A 58 -1.19 -6.56 11.37
C ALA A 58 -0.05 -5.65 11.79
N ASP A 59 1.17 -6.13 11.61
CA ASP A 59 2.33 -5.36 12.01
C ASP A 59 3.00 -4.75 10.79
N HIS A 60 4.11 -4.04 11.04
CA HIS A 60 4.83 -3.39 9.95
C HIS A 60 5.28 -4.40 8.89
N GLY A 61 5.72 -5.57 9.34
CA GLY A 61 6.18 -6.60 8.40
C GLY A 61 5.11 -7.04 7.43
N ALA A 62 3.87 -7.19 7.93
CA ALA A 62 2.77 -7.58 7.06
C ALA A 62 2.50 -6.52 5.99
N LEU A 63 2.52 -5.26 6.39
CA LEU A 63 2.27 -4.18 5.44
C LEU A 63 3.41 -4.03 4.45
N ALA A 64 4.64 -4.11 4.93
CA ALA A 64 5.78 -4.02 4.03
C ALA A 64 5.76 -5.18 3.03
N GLY A 65 5.37 -6.36 3.48
CA GLY A 65 5.25 -7.51 2.59
C GLY A 65 4.23 -7.30 1.50
N PHE A 66 3.11 -6.66 1.83
CA PHE A 66 2.09 -6.35 0.85
C PHE A 66 2.65 -5.42 -0.24
N LEU A 67 3.35 -4.37 0.16
CA LEU A 67 3.92 -3.45 -0.80
C LEU A 67 5.01 -4.10 -1.64
N ASP A 68 5.82 -4.96 -1.04
CA ASP A 68 6.82 -5.70 -1.79
C ASP A 68 6.18 -6.59 -2.84
N GLN A 69 5.10 -7.25 -2.50
CA GLN A 69 4.39 -8.11 -3.43
C GLN A 69 3.89 -7.30 -4.62
N LEU A 70 3.37 -6.11 -4.37
CA LEU A 70 2.90 -5.24 -5.44
C LEU A 70 4.06 -4.76 -6.31
N THR A 71 5.19 -4.47 -5.69
CA THR A 71 6.35 -3.99 -6.41
C THR A 71 6.90 -5.03 -7.34
N GLN A 72 6.92 -6.28 -6.90
CA GLN A 72 7.50 -7.34 -7.69
C GLN A 72 6.53 -7.92 -8.72
N GLY A 73 5.23 -7.78 -8.45
CA GLY A 73 4.25 -8.44 -9.27
C GLY A 73 4.23 -9.92 -9.02
N GLY A 74 3.66 -10.67 -9.92
CA GLY A 74 3.54 -12.10 -9.76
C GLY A 74 3.41 -12.79 -11.10
N PRO A 75 3.22 -14.12 -11.08
CA PRO A 75 3.14 -14.87 -12.32
C PRO A 75 2.03 -14.40 -13.26
N GLU A 76 0.96 -13.88 -12.68
CA GLU A 76 -0.17 -13.45 -13.49
C GLU A 76 -0.45 -11.96 -13.37
N ARG A 77 0.48 -11.22 -12.82
CA ARG A 77 0.30 -9.79 -12.62
C ARG A 77 1.57 -9.05 -12.86
N ALA A 78 1.46 -7.97 -13.59
CA ALA A 78 2.59 -7.07 -13.74
C ALA A 78 2.83 -6.31 -12.43
N PRO A 79 4.06 -5.87 -12.19
CA PRO A 79 4.30 -4.96 -11.07
C PRO A 79 3.49 -3.69 -11.25
N VAL A 80 3.01 -3.11 -10.15
CA VAL A 80 2.24 -1.88 -10.25
C VAL A 80 3.19 -0.71 -10.54
N ALA A 81 2.65 0.30 -11.19
CA ALA A 81 3.42 1.50 -11.49
C ALA A 81 3.77 2.25 -10.21
N ALA A 82 4.85 3.02 -10.25
CA ALA A 82 5.32 3.74 -9.08
C ALA A 82 4.27 4.68 -8.51
N ALA A 83 3.57 5.41 -9.38
CA ALA A 83 2.54 6.33 -8.91
C ALA A 83 1.41 5.59 -8.19
N THR A 84 1.02 4.43 -8.73
CA THR A 84 -0.02 3.62 -8.11
C THR A 84 0.44 3.08 -6.76
N LEU A 85 1.69 2.66 -6.69
CA LEU A 85 2.24 2.16 -5.43
C LEU A 85 2.26 3.25 -4.38
N GLN A 86 2.60 4.47 -4.77
CA GLN A 86 2.58 5.61 -3.85
C GLN A 86 1.18 5.90 -3.34
N ARG A 87 0.19 5.85 -4.23
CA ARG A 87 -1.19 6.06 -3.83
C ARG A 87 -1.64 4.99 -2.85
N LYS A 88 -1.31 3.72 -3.13
CA LYS A 88 -1.71 2.64 -2.24
C LYS A 88 -1.04 2.76 -0.87
N THR A 89 0.22 3.18 -0.85
CA THR A 89 0.92 3.41 0.40
C THR A 89 0.27 4.54 1.20
N ALA A 90 -0.07 5.63 0.52
CA ALA A 90 -0.73 6.76 1.18
C ALA A 90 -2.10 6.35 1.72
N CYS A 91 -2.82 5.50 0.97
CA CYS A 91 -4.12 5.01 1.40
C CYS A 91 -3.99 4.21 2.69
N LEU A 92 -3.00 3.32 2.76
CA LEU A 92 -2.78 2.52 3.96
C LEU A 92 -2.45 3.39 5.15
N ARG A 93 -1.59 4.39 4.96
CA ARG A 93 -1.25 5.30 6.05
C ARG A 93 -2.47 6.04 6.55
N SER A 94 -3.29 6.53 5.64
CA SER A 94 -4.49 7.27 6.00
C SER A 94 -5.47 6.36 6.75
N PHE A 95 -5.63 5.14 6.27
CA PHE A 95 -6.53 4.17 6.89
C PHE A 95 -6.09 3.85 8.33
N TYR A 96 -4.81 3.55 8.53
CA TYR A 96 -4.33 3.21 9.87
C TYR A 96 -4.31 4.41 10.80
N ARG A 97 -4.11 5.61 10.26
CA ARG A 97 -4.25 6.82 11.05
C ARG A 97 -5.68 6.97 11.53
N HIS A 98 -6.64 6.64 10.68
CA HIS A 98 -8.06 6.67 11.05
C HIS A 98 -8.33 5.65 12.15
N LEU A 99 -7.83 4.43 12.01
CA LEU A 99 -8.03 3.41 13.05
C LEU A 99 -7.44 3.85 14.39
N ARG A 100 -6.28 4.51 14.36
CA ARG A 100 -5.66 4.97 15.56
C ARG A 100 -6.47 6.10 16.20
N ARG A 101 -6.97 7.01 15.39
CA ARG A 101 -7.80 8.11 15.89
C ARG A 101 -9.09 7.58 16.53
N GLU A 102 -9.64 6.50 15.99
CA GLU A 102 -10.83 5.89 16.55
C GLU A 102 -10.50 4.99 17.73
N GLN A 103 -9.24 4.91 18.09
CA GLN A 103 -8.78 4.14 19.24
C GLN A 103 -9.01 2.63 19.09
N LEU A 104 -9.01 2.18 17.85
CA LEU A 104 -9.14 0.75 17.55
C LEU A 104 -7.81 0.03 17.60
N ILE A 105 -6.72 0.78 17.50
CA ILE A 105 -5.37 0.25 17.63
C ILE A 105 -4.55 1.19 18.50
N ASN A 106 -3.53 0.65 19.16
CA ASN A 106 -2.66 1.44 20.03
C ASN A 106 -1.42 1.90 19.31
N HIS A 107 -1.09 1.25 18.21
CA HIS A 107 0.18 1.43 17.55
C HIS A 107 -0.08 1.44 16.05
N ASP A 108 0.53 2.36 15.34
CA ASP A 108 0.33 2.51 13.91
C ASP A 108 1.40 1.73 13.15
N PRO A 109 1.03 0.61 12.51
CA PRO A 109 2.02 -0.20 11.81
C PRO A 109 2.58 0.47 10.55
N THR A 110 1.99 1.60 10.13
CA THR A 110 2.49 2.31 8.96
C THR A 110 3.45 3.43 9.31
N ALA A 111 3.80 3.58 10.60
CA ALA A 111 4.61 4.71 11.03
C ALA A 111 5.90 4.85 10.22
N ASP A 112 6.56 3.75 9.94
CA ASP A 112 7.80 3.76 9.17
C ASP A 112 7.65 3.23 7.76
N LEU A 113 6.41 3.07 7.32
CA LEU A 113 6.16 2.47 6.02
C LEU A 113 6.50 3.44 4.90
N ARG A 114 7.20 2.95 3.89
CA ARG A 114 7.51 3.73 2.71
C ARG A 114 7.29 2.88 1.49
N ALA A 115 6.87 3.54 0.40
CA ALA A 115 6.73 2.83 -0.85
C ALA A 115 8.10 2.38 -1.30
N PRO A 116 8.24 1.14 -1.75
CA PRO A 116 9.52 0.69 -2.29
C PRO A 116 9.92 1.55 -3.47
N ARG A 117 11.23 1.77 -3.60
CA ARG A 117 11.73 2.63 -4.66
C ARG A 117 12.30 1.83 -5.76
N LYS A 118 11.46 1.38 -6.67
CA LYS A 118 11.95 0.59 -7.75
C LYS A 118 12.86 1.36 -8.67
N THR A 119 12.71 2.65 -8.74
CA THR A 119 13.50 3.42 -9.69
C THR A 119 14.81 3.86 -9.16
N ARG A 120 15.09 3.49 -7.95
CA ARG A 120 16.33 3.89 -7.43
C ARG A 120 17.43 3.33 -8.13
N ARG A 121 17.20 2.48 -8.74
CA ARG A 121 18.21 1.95 -9.35
C ARG A 121 18.66 2.50 -10.49
N LEU A 122 18.51 2.95 -10.57
CA LEU A 122 18.91 3.42 -11.33
C LEU A 122 19.28 4.04 -11.78
N PRO A 123 19.41 4.22 -11.93
CA PRO A 123 19.72 4.61 -12.57
C PRO A 123 20.24 4.61 -13.16
N LYS A 124 20.11 4.24 -12.91
CA LYS A 124 20.66 4.16 -13.36
C LYS A 124 20.95 4.27 -14.19
N VAL A 125 20.69 4.18 -14.35
CA VAL A 125 21.11 4.25 -15.02
C VAL A 125 21.54 4.68 -15.58
N LEU A 126 21.60 4.70 -15.59
CA LEU A 126 22.26 5.01 -16.03
C LEU A 126 22.73 4.75 -16.59
N SER A 127 22.60 4.38 -16.65
CA SER A 127 23.20 4.13 -17.07
C SER A 127 23.93 3.84 -17.57
N ARG A 128 24.06 3.16 -17.86
CA ARG A 128 24.96 2.89 -18.09
C ARG A 128 25.59 3.34 -18.89
N ASP A 129 25.02 3.48 -19.49
CA ASP A 129 25.66 4.21 -20.09
C ASP A 129 25.91 5.34 -19.66
N GLN A 130 25.22 5.67 -18.92
CA GLN A 130 25.52 6.60 -18.26
C GLN A 130 26.18 6.32 -17.35
N VAL A 131 25.81 5.31 -17.14
CA VAL A 131 26.53 4.82 -16.29
C VAL A 131 27.71 4.47 -16.89
N MET A 132 27.75 4.18 -17.85
CA MET A 132 28.77 3.89 -18.39
C MET A 132 29.39 4.86 -18.82
N MET A 133 28.98 5.79 -18.91
CA MET A 133 29.47 6.77 -19.07
C MET A 133 29.68 7.35 -18.04
N LEU A 134 29.15 6.95 -17.26
CA LEU A 134 29.35 7.37 -16.16
C LEU A 134 30.30 6.68 -15.74
N LEU A 135 30.55 5.73 -16.28
CA LEU A 135 31.40 5.06 -16.01
C LEU A 135 32.30 5.13 -17.00
N ALA A 136 32.10 5.31 -17.90
CA ALA A 136 32.93 5.36 -18.80
C ALA A 136 33.39 6.54 -18.85
N ALA A 137 33.07 6.69 -18.62
CA ALA A 137 33.36 7.34 -18.38
C ALA A 137 33.59 7.75 -17.69
N PRO A 138 33.94 7.67 -17.62
CA PRO A 138 33.99 7.70 -16.81
C PRO A 138 33.75 7.97 -16.06
N GLN A 139 33.35 7.45 -15.87
CA GLN A 139 33.09 7.24 -15.35
C GLN A 139 32.66 7.28 -14.91
N GLY A 140 32.68 7.40 -15.04
CA GLY A 140 32.53 6.93 -14.95
C GLY A 140 31.97 6.96 -14.72
N ASN A 141 31.94 6.65 -14.37
CA ASN A 141 31.74 6.37 -14.28
C ASN A 141 31.35 6.38 -14.30
N THR A 142 31.22 6.18 -14.32
CA THR A 142 31.12 5.83 -14.52
C THR A 142 30.98 5.77 -14.44
#